data_0c235fdcba80e1468a0fb31ab142e961
#
_entry.id   0c235fdcba80e1468a0fb31ab142e961
#
_cell.length_a   1.000
_cell.length_b   1.000
_cell.length_c   1.000
_cell.angle_alpha   90.00
_cell.angle_beta   90.00
_cell.angle_gamma   90.00
#
_symmetry.space_group_name_H-M   'P 1'
#
loop_
_entity.id
_entity.type
_entity.pdbx_description
1 polymer ?
#
loop_
_entity_poly.entity_id
_entity_poly.type
_entity_poly.pdbx_seq_one_letter_code
_entity_poly.pdbx_strand_id
1 'polypeptide(L)'
;MAEKSLFAMLLRSPWWISFVVVGLIVLAAGALLPKEYFVVGALAGFPIFVVGCIAAWKQLRAPNPARVAEMLEAVASMPWRSFADTLASAWARAGYSVERINGNNAGADMRLTQGGNTTLVSAKRWKAATHGVEPLRELHAAMLASEAPAGVYVAALGQVSDNAHAFAREHGIVVLQGDAVAQLLLRQP
;
A
#
# COMPACT_ATOMS: atom_id res chain seq x y z
N MET A 1 15.40 -2.14 15.27
CA MET A 1 14.93 -2.70 16.57
C MET A 1 13.48 -2.35 16.92
N ALA A 2 12.65 -1.88 15.98
CA ALA A 2 11.25 -1.49 16.23
C ALA A 2 10.19 -2.57 15.88
N GLU A 3 10.61 -3.76 15.47
CA GLU A 3 9.67 -4.81 15.02
C GLU A 3 9.06 -5.66 16.15
N LYS A 4 9.52 -5.50 17.38
CA LYS A 4 9.08 -6.31 18.54
C LYS A 4 8.21 -5.52 19.52
N SER A 5 7.64 -4.38 19.13
CA SER A 5 6.70 -3.65 19.97
C SER A 5 5.37 -4.43 20.02
N LEU A 6 4.80 -4.58 21.22
CA LEU A 6 3.46 -5.15 21.45
C LEU A 6 2.41 -4.52 20.52
N PHE A 7 2.52 -3.20 20.27
CA PHE A 7 1.63 -2.48 19.38
C PHE A 7 1.78 -2.93 17.91
N ALA A 8 3.01 -3.18 17.42
CA ALA A 8 3.23 -3.66 16.07
C ALA A 8 2.70 -5.09 15.89
N MET A 9 2.81 -5.93 16.94
CA MET A 9 2.27 -7.27 16.95
C MET A 9 0.73 -7.27 16.95
N LEU A 10 0.09 -6.40 17.74
CA LEU A 10 -1.36 -6.22 17.79
C LEU A 10 -1.93 -5.67 16.46
N LEU A 11 -1.22 -4.77 15.78
CA LEU A 11 -1.63 -4.25 14.47
C LEU A 11 -1.60 -5.32 13.35
N ARG A 12 -0.75 -6.35 13.50
CA ARG A 12 -0.67 -7.49 12.56
C ARG A 12 -1.61 -8.64 12.92
N SER A 13 -2.11 -8.65 14.14
CA SER A 13 -3.05 -9.67 14.63
C SER A 13 -4.49 -9.37 14.18
N PRO A 14 -5.39 -10.38 14.13
CA PRO A 14 -6.81 -10.14 13.88
C PRO A 14 -7.37 -9.10 14.88
N TRP A 15 -8.17 -8.18 14.38
CA TRP A 15 -8.68 -7.02 15.13
C TRP A 15 -9.36 -7.39 16.46
N TRP A 16 -10.04 -8.53 16.53
CA TRP A 16 -10.73 -8.99 17.72
C TRP A 16 -9.81 -9.31 18.92
N ILE A 17 -8.52 -9.65 18.65
CA ILE A 17 -7.52 -9.95 19.70
C ILE A 17 -7.29 -8.73 20.58
N SER A 18 -7.21 -7.53 19.99
CA SER A 18 -7.06 -6.29 20.75
C SER A 18 -8.21 -6.05 21.71
N PHE A 19 -9.43 -6.36 21.31
CA PHE A 19 -10.63 -6.24 22.18
C PHE A 19 -10.64 -7.27 23.29
N VAL A 20 -10.19 -8.50 23.03
CA VAL A 20 -10.04 -9.53 24.07
C VAL A 20 -9.00 -9.08 25.13
N VAL A 21 -7.86 -8.52 24.69
CA VAL A 21 -6.83 -8.01 25.61
C VAL A 21 -7.37 -6.85 26.46
N VAL A 22 -8.12 -5.92 25.87
CA VAL A 22 -8.77 -4.83 26.61
C VAL A 22 -9.76 -5.39 27.63
N GLY A 23 -10.59 -6.35 27.22
CA GLY A 23 -11.53 -7.02 28.12
C GLY A 23 -10.86 -7.69 29.32
N LEU A 24 -9.73 -8.36 29.09
CA LEU A 24 -8.94 -8.97 30.17
C LEU A 24 -8.36 -7.91 31.12
N ILE A 25 -7.87 -6.78 30.61
CA ILE A 25 -7.38 -5.67 31.44
C ILE A 25 -8.49 -5.10 32.33
N VAL A 26 -9.68 -4.88 31.76
CA VAL A 26 -10.82 -4.36 32.51
C VAL A 26 -11.28 -5.36 33.57
N LEU A 27 -11.35 -6.65 33.26
CA LEU A 27 -11.68 -7.70 34.22
C LEU A 27 -10.65 -7.79 35.35
N ALA A 28 -9.35 -7.76 35.00
CA ALA A 28 -8.28 -7.76 36.00
C ALA A 28 -8.32 -6.51 36.89
N ALA A 29 -8.59 -5.33 36.32
CA ALA A 29 -8.78 -4.10 37.09
C ALA A 29 -9.98 -4.22 38.04
N GLY A 30 -11.10 -4.80 37.62
CA GLY A 30 -12.28 -5.00 38.46
C GLY A 30 -12.10 -6.04 39.56
N ALA A 31 -11.25 -7.05 39.33
CA ALA A 31 -11.00 -8.10 40.32
C ALA A 31 -9.91 -7.75 41.35
N LEU A 32 -8.90 -6.95 40.96
CA LEU A 32 -7.70 -6.70 41.74
C LEU A 32 -7.65 -5.31 42.37
N LEU A 33 -8.35 -4.30 41.80
CA LEU A 33 -8.30 -2.93 42.30
C LEU A 33 -9.52 -2.60 43.17
N PRO A 34 -9.34 -1.79 44.24
CA PRO A 34 -10.43 -1.17 44.97
C PRO A 34 -11.31 -0.33 44.04
N LYS A 35 -12.61 -0.21 44.36
CA LYS A 35 -13.58 0.52 43.54
C LYS A 35 -13.16 1.92 43.15
N GLU A 36 -12.40 2.60 44.02
CA GLU A 36 -11.89 3.96 43.80
C GLU A 36 -10.87 4.05 42.64
N TYR A 37 -10.11 2.96 42.40
CA TYR A 37 -9.08 2.93 41.35
C TYR A 37 -9.49 2.17 40.07
N PHE A 38 -10.70 1.60 40.05
CA PHE A 38 -11.20 0.83 38.91
C PHE A 38 -11.15 1.62 37.59
N VAL A 39 -11.60 2.90 37.64
CA VAL A 39 -11.63 3.75 36.44
C VAL A 39 -10.23 3.98 35.88
N VAL A 40 -9.24 4.22 36.75
CA VAL A 40 -7.84 4.43 36.34
C VAL A 40 -7.25 3.14 35.75
N GLY A 41 -7.52 1.98 36.35
CA GLY A 41 -7.11 0.68 35.83
C GLY A 41 -7.74 0.35 34.49
N ALA A 42 -9.03 0.63 34.31
CA ALA A 42 -9.73 0.42 33.05
C ALA A 42 -9.20 1.34 31.92
N LEU A 43 -8.85 2.59 32.25
CA LEU A 43 -8.24 3.54 31.30
C LEU A 43 -6.87 3.09 30.78
N ALA A 44 -6.14 2.21 31.48
CA ALA A 44 -4.90 1.65 31.00
C ALA A 44 -5.08 0.81 29.73
N GLY A 45 -6.27 0.25 29.47
CA GLY A 45 -6.63 -0.42 28.24
C GLY A 45 -6.93 0.50 27.05
N PHE A 46 -7.10 1.80 27.26
CA PHE A 46 -7.53 2.74 26.22
C PHE A 46 -6.60 2.81 25.00
N PRO A 47 -5.26 2.88 25.14
CA PRO A 47 -4.36 2.87 23.98
C PRO A 47 -4.51 1.60 23.13
N ILE A 48 -4.70 0.44 23.76
CA ILE A 48 -4.88 -0.85 23.06
C ILE A 48 -6.25 -0.86 22.35
N PHE A 49 -7.27 -0.30 22.95
CA PHE A 49 -8.59 -0.14 22.34
C PHE A 49 -8.52 0.70 21.06
N VAL A 50 -7.82 1.83 21.08
CA VAL A 50 -7.62 2.70 19.92
C VAL A 50 -6.88 1.94 18.80
N VAL A 51 -5.82 1.22 19.14
CA VAL A 51 -5.08 0.36 18.18
C VAL A 51 -6.02 -0.70 17.59
N GLY A 52 -6.88 -1.31 18.41
CA GLY A 52 -7.88 -2.28 17.97
C GLY A 52 -8.88 -1.69 16.98
N CYS A 53 -9.38 -0.48 17.24
CA CYS A 53 -10.27 0.23 16.32
C CYS A 53 -9.60 0.53 14.98
N ILE A 54 -8.34 0.99 14.99
CA ILE A 54 -7.56 1.25 13.77
C ILE A 54 -7.32 -0.04 12.99
N ALA A 55 -6.95 -1.12 13.68
CA ALA A 55 -6.74 -2.43 13.07
C ALA A 55 -8.03 -2.97 12.45
N ALA A 56 -9.16 -2.88 13.18
CA ALA A 56 -10.47 -3.27 12.69
C ALA A 56 -10.86 -2.50 11.43
N TRP A 57 -10.70 -1.19 11.45
CA TRP A 57 -11.01 -0.36 10.29
C TRP A 57 -10.16 -0.73 9.06
N LYS A 58 -8.85 -0.90 9.25
CA LYS A 58 -7.96 -1.33 8.16
C LYS A 58 -8.34 -2.72 7.62
N GLN A 59 -8.60 -3.70 8.49
CA GLN A 59 -8.90 -5.07 8.10
C GLN A 59 -10.28 -5.19 7.44
N LEU A 60 -11.28 -4.46 7.93
CA LEU A 60 -12.63 -4.45 7.34
C LEU A 60 -12.67 -3.76 5.96
N ARG A 61 -11.74 -2.82 5.71
CA ARG A 61 -11.61 -2.15 4.41
C ARG A 61 -10.61 -2.82 3.47
N ALA A 62 -9.84 -3.77 3.95
CA ALA A 62 -8.93 -4.54 3.11
C ALA A 62 -9.72 -5.40 2.11
N PRO A 63 -9.35 -5.42 0.84
CA PRO A 63 -9.95 -6.32 -0.14
C PRO A 63 -9.79 -7.77 0.32
N ASN A 64 -10.78 -8.60 0.01
CA ASN A 64 -10.72 -10.03 0.32
C ASN A 64 -9.46 -10.66 -0.34
N PRO A 65 -8.63 -11.40 0.41
CA PRO A 65 -7.41 -12.03 -0.13
C PRO A 65 -7.68 -12.90 -1.37
N ALA A 66 -8.83 -13.57 -1.45
CA ALA A 66 -9.23 -14.35 -2.62
C ALA A 66 -9.42 -13.45 -3.86
N ARG A 67 -10.03 -12.26 -3.71
CA ARG A 67 -10.17 -11.30 -4.81
C ARG A 67 -8.84 -10.69 -5.23
N VAL A 68 -7.93 -10.51 -4.28
CA VAL A 68 -6.55 -10.03 -4.58
C VAL A 68 -5.82 -11.07 -5.44
N ALA A 69 -5.87 -12.35 -5.04
CA ALA A 69 -5.26 -13.45 -5.81
C ALA A 69 -5.87 -13.57 -7.23
N GLU A 70 -7.19 -13.54 -7.34
CA GLU A 70 -7.90 -13.56 -8.62
C GLU A 70 -7.51 -12.39 -9.52
N MET A 71 -7.40 -11.17 -8.94
CA MET A 71 -6.97 -9.99 -9.69
C MET A 71 -5.53 -10.12 -10.19
N LEU A 72 -4.62 -10.64 -9.38
CA LEU A 72 -3.22 -10.86 -9.79
C LEU A 72 -3.12 -11.89 -10.91
N GLU A 73 -3.91 -12.95 -10.86
CA GLU A 73 -3.98 -13.95 -11.93
C GLU A 73 -4.56 -13.35 -13.23
N ALA A 74 -5.62 -12.54 -13.12
CA ALA A 74 -6.17 -11.82 -14.24
C ALA A 74 -5.13 -10.87 -14.87
N VAL A 75 -4.41 -10.08 -14.05
CA VAL A 75 -3.33 -9.19 -14.51
C VAL A 75 -2.22 -9.98 -15.23
N ALA A 76 -1.88 -11.17 -14.73
CA ALA A 76 -0.85 -12.02 -15.34
C ALA A 76 -1.19 -12.46 -16.77
N SER A 77 -2.49 -12.64 -17.07
CA SER A 77 -3.01 -13.06 -18.38
C SER A 77 -3.39 -11.89 -19.30
N MET A 78 -3.61 -10.67 -18.77
CA MET A 78 -4.05 -9.52 -19.55
C MET A 78 -3.05 -9.10 -20.63
N PRO A 79 -3.49 -8.68 -21.83
CA PRO A 79 -2.66 -7.93 -22.77
C PRO A 79 -2.19 -6.60 -22.17
N TRP A 80 -1.02 -6.11 -22.59
CA TRP A 80 -0.47 -4.83 -22.08
C TRP A 80 -1.45 -3.67 -22.16
N ARG A 81 -2.14 -3.53 -23.30
CA ARG A 81 -3.11 -2.43 -23.49
C ARG A 81 -4.23 -2.49 -22.44
N SER A 82 -4.82 -3.65 -22.24
CA SER A 82 -5.88 -3.86 -21.25
C SER A 82 -5.40 -3.57 -19.82
N PHE A 83 -4.18 -4.00 -19.47
CA PHE A 83 -3.58 -3.69 -18.18
C PHE A 83 -3.38 -2.17 -17.99
N ALA A 84 -2.84 -1.50 -19.01
CA ALA A 84 -2.64 -0.05 -18.98
C ALA A 84 -3.98 0.71 -18.90
N ASP A 85 -5.04 0.23 -19.59
CA ASP A 85 -6.41 0.80 -19.50
C ASP A 85 -6.98 0.62 -18.10
N THR A 86 -6.78 -0.56 -17.50
CA THR A 86 -7.25 -0.87 -16.14
C THR A 86 -6.56 0.01 -15.10
N LEU A 87 -5.23 0.19 -15.22
CA LEU A 87 -4.47 1.10 -14.36
C LEU A 87 -4.93 2.54 -14.50
N ALA A 88 -5.06 3.05 -15.74
CA ALA A 88 -5.54 4.39 -15.99
C ALA A 88 -6.92 4.63 -15.37
N SER A 89 -7.83 3.68 -15.54
CA SER A 89 -9.18 3.73 -14.94
C SER A 89 -9.13 3.71 -13.41
N ALA A 90 -8.21 2.94 -12.81
CA ALA A 90 -8.07 2.89 -11.36
C ALA A 90 -7.60 4.23 -10.79
N TRP A 91 -6.65 4.91 -11.42
CA TRP A 91 -6.22 6.25 -11.00
C TRP A 91 -7.27 7.32 -11.29
N ALA A 92 -7.98 7.23 -12.42
CA ALA A 92 -9.08 8.14 -12.70
C ALA A 92 -10.18 8.06 -11.62
N ARG A 93 -10.53 6.84 -11.16
CA ARG A 93 -11.44 6.65 -10.02
C ARG A 93 -10.89 7.22 -8.70
N ALA A 94 -9.57 7.26 -8.54
CA ALA A 94 -8.91 7.88 -7.39
C ALA A 94 -8.81 9.41 -7.49
N GLY A 95 -9.38 10.03 -8.55
CA GLY A 95 -9.43 11.48 -8.74
C GLY A 95 -8.22 12.08 -9.45
N TYR A 96 -7.39 11.25 -10.10
CA TYR A 96 -6.29 11.75 -10.94
C TYR A 96 -6.75 11.99 -12.37
N SER A 97 -6.27 13.05 -13.00
CA SER A 97 -6.26 13.17 -14.46
C SER A 97 -5.13 12.29 -15.01
N VAL A 98 -5.44 11.41 -15.94
CA VAL A 98 -4.49 10.41 -16.46
C VAL A 98 -4.24 10.68 -17.93
N GLU A 99 -2.99 10.95 -18.27
CA GLU A 99 -2.49 11.10 -19.64
C GLU A 99 -1.55 9.94 -19.96
N ARG A 100 -1.77 9.26 -21.09
CA ARG A 100 -0.85 8.23 -21.57
C ARG A 100 0.31 8.85 -22.33
N ILE A 101 1.50 8.39 -22.01
CA ILE A 101 2.72 8.80 -22.70
C ILE A 101 3.01 7.76 -23.77
N ASN A 102 2.85 8.16 -25.04
CA ASN A 102 3.16 7.31 -26.19
C ASN A 102 4.57 7.62 -26.66
N GLY A 103 5.51 6.70 -26.47
CA GLY A 103 6.87 6.85 -26.96
C GLY A 103 7.82 5.79 -26.37
N ASN A 104 8.65 5.22 -27.22
CA ASN A 104 9.57 4.12 -26.85
C ASN A 104 10.71 4.53 -25.89
N ASN A 105 10.91 5.82 -25.62
CA ASN A 105 12.05 6.35 -24.85
C ASN A 105 11.64 7.21 -23.64
N ALA A 106 10.39 7.15 -23.22
CA ALA A 106 9.90 8.11 -22.22
C ALA A 106 10.25 7.74 -20.77
N GLY A 107 10.74 6.53 -20.47
CA GLY A 107 10.96 6.05 -19.09
C GLY A 107 9.68 5.96 -18.24
N ALA A 108 8.59 6.55 -18.74
CA ALA A 108 7.27 6.55 -18.10
C ALA A 108 6.17 6.21 -19.11
N ASP A 109 5.14 5.51 -18.65
CA ASP A 109 4.00 5.08 -19.47
C ASP A 109 2.77 5.98 -19.31
N MET A 110 2.67 6.67 -18.16
CA MET A 110 1.54 7.56 -17.85
C MET A 110 2.00 8.76 -17.02
N ARG A 111 1.25 9.87 -17.18
CA ARG A 111 1.31 11.05 -16.33
C ARG A 111 0.02 11.17 -15.55
N LEU A 112 0.12 11.27 -14.24
CA LEU A 112 -1.00 11.52 -13.33
C LEU A 112 -0.92 12.95 -12.85
N THR A 113 -2.04 13.66 -12.86
CA THR A 113 -2.11 15.03 -12.33
C THR A 113 -3.25 15.12 -11.33
N GLN A 114 -2.95 15.64 -10.13
CA GLN A 114 -3.96 15.90 -9.09
C GLN A 114 -3.53 17.12 -8.28
N GLY A 115 -4.42 18.09 -8.12
CA GLY A 115 -4.16 19.29 -7.33
C GLY A 115 -2.93 20.10 -7.80
N GLY A 116 -2.62 20.07 -9.09
CA GLY A 116 -1.45 20.75 -9.66
C GLY A 116 -0.14 19.96 -9.56
N ASN A 117 -0.13 18.83 -8.84
CA ASN A 117 1.06 17.98 -8.75
C ASN A 117 1.06 16.94 -9.87
N THR A 118 2.23 16.75 -10.47
CA THR A 118 2.48 15.75 -11.51
C THR A 118 3.23 14.55 -10.94
N THR A 119 2.76 13.34 -11.27
CA THR A 119 3.41 12.09 -10.93
C THR A 119 3.59 11.27 -12.20
N LEU A 120 4.80 10.80 -12.47
CA LEU A 120 5.04 9.88 -13.58
C LEU A 120 4.91 8.43 -13.15
N VAL A 121 4.35 7.62 -14.02
CA VAL A 121 4.15 6.18 -13.77
C VAL A 121 4.89 5.38 -14.82
N SER A 122 5.72 4.44 -14.36
CA SER A 122 6.28 3.38 -15.20
C SER A 122 5.69 2.05 -14.76
N ALA A 123 5.00 1.37 -15.67
CA ALA A 123 4.32 0.13 -15.38
C ALA A 123 4.97 -1.01 -16.17
N LYS A 124 5.45 -2.03 -15.49
CA LYS A 124 6.10 -3.19 -16.10
C LYS A 124 5.32 -4.46 -15.75
N ARG A 125 4.95 -5.21 -16.79
CA ARG A 125 4.26 -6.49 -16.69
C ARG A 125 5.18 -7.64 -17.10
N TRP A 126 6.46 -7.50 -16.83
CA TRP A 126 7.40 -8.58 -17.18
C TRP A 126 7.22 -9.76 -16.25
N LYS A 127 7.24 -10.96 -16.82
CA LYS A 127 7.35 -12.21 -16.05
C LYS A 127 8.78 -12.44 -15.53
N ALA A 128 9.61 -11.40 -15.51
CA ALA A 128 10.93 -11.48 -14.93
C ALA A 128 10.80 -11.80 -13.43
N ALA A 129 11.60 -12.76 -12.97
CA ALA A 129 11.61 -13.14 -11.56
C ALA A 129 11.97 -11.94 -10.65
N THR A 130 12.81 -11.02 -11.14
CA THR A 130 13.28 -9.87 -10.37
C THR A 130 13.42 -8.62 -11.24
N HIS A 131 12.89 -7.50 -10.76
CA HIS A 131 13.08 -6.16 -11.33
C HIS A 131 14.29 -5.50 -10.67
N GLY A 132 15.30 -5.16 -11.47
CA GLY A 132 16.49 -4.43 -11.02
C GLY A 132 16.28 -2.92 -10.95
N VAL A 133 17.39 -2.19 -10.77
CA VAL A 133 17.40 -0.71 -10.62
C VAL A 133 17.17 0.01 -11.95
N GLU A 134 17.54 -0.60 -13.09
CA GLU A 134 17.55 0.09 -14.39
C GLU A 134 16.20 0.72 -14.77
N PRO A 135 15.05 0.04 -14.68
CA PRO A 135 13.76 0.66 -15.01
C PRO A 135 13.39 1.84 -14.09
N LEU A 136 13.90 1.83 -12.84
CA LEU A 136 13.67 2.94 -11.91
C LEU A 136 14.57 4.14 -12.25
N ARG A 137 15.78 3.89 -12.76
CA ARG A 137 16.66 4.95 -13.28
C ARG A 137 16.06 5.64 -14.50
N GLU A 138 15.47 4.85 -15.42
CA GLU A 138 14.74 5.38 -16.57
C GLU A 138 13.57 6.27 -16.12
N LEU A 139 12.79 5.80 -15.14
CA LEU A 139 11.69 6.58 -14.57
C LEU A 139 12.19 7.87 -13.91
N HIS A 140 13.27 7.79 -13.12
CA HIS A 140 13.86 8.95 -12.47
C HIS A 140 14.38 9.98 -13.48
N ALA A 141 15.04 9.52 -14.56
CA ALA A 141 15.48 10.42 -15.64
C ALA A 141 14.28 11.13 -16.31
N ALA A 142 13.17 10.39 -16.54
CA ALA A 142 11.93 10.97 -17.05
C ALA A 142 11.30 11.99 -16.09
N MET A 143 11.35 11.72 -14.76
CA MET A 143 10.88 12.65 -13.73
C MET A 143 11.68 13.97 -13.78
N LEU A 144 13.01 13.89 -13.88
CA LEU A 144 13.87 15.08 -13.98
C LEU A 144 13.58 15.86 -15.26
N ALA A 145 13.47 15.17 -16.40
CA ALA A 145 13.18 15.81 -17.69
C ALA A 145 11.81 16.48 -17.76
N SER A 146 10.84 16.01 -16.97
CA SER A 146 9.46 16.52 -16.93
C SER A 146 9.19 17.39 -15.70
N GLU A 147 10.20 17.68 -14.89
CA GLU A 147 10.07 18.39 -13.60
C GLU A 147 8.98 17.80 -12.69
N ALA A 148 8.80 16.47 -12.77
CA ALA A 148 7.80 15.76 -11.96
C ALA A 148 8.38 15.43 -10.58
N PRO A 149 7.76 15.91 -9.48
CA PRO A 149 8.28 15.72 -8.11
C PRO A 149 8.15 14.29 -7.58
N ALA A 150 7.34 13.44 -8.21
CA ALA A 150 7.07 12.09 -7.74
C ALA A 150 6.99 11.09 -8.90
N GLY A 151 7.36 9.83 -8.60
CA GLY A 151 7.22 8.71 -9.51
C GLY A 151 6.52 7.52 -8.87
N VAL A 152 5.85 6.72 -9.69
CA VAL A 152 5.28 5.42 -9.29
C VAL A 152 5.79 4.35 -10.25
N TYR A 153 6.44 3.34 -9.68
CA TYR A 153 6.86 2.17 -10.41
C TYR A 153 5.92 1.00 -10.11
N VAL A 154 5.24 0.48 -11.12
CA VAL A 154 4.30 -0.62 -10.99
C VAL A 154 4.94 -1.90 -11.52
N ALA A 155 5.27 -2.82 -10.62
CA ALA A 155 5.69 -4.18 -10.94
C ALA A 155 4.48 -5.12 -10.81
N ALA A 156 3.79 -5.36 -11.93
CA ALA A 156 2.58 -6.20 -11.90
C ALA A 156 2.89 -7.66 -11.55
N LEU A 157 4.04 -8.14 -11.96
CA LEU A 157 4.55 -9.49 -11.71
C LEU A 157 6.02 -9.43 -11.31
N GLY A 158 6.49 -10.48 -10.65
CA GLY A 158 7.88 -10.56 -10.18
C GLY A 158 8.13 -9.81 -8.88
N GLN A 159 9.39 -9.78 -8.46
CA GLN A 159 9.84 -9.13 -7.23
C GLN A 159 10.75 -7.95 -7.57
N VAL A 160 10.65 -6.87 -6.83
CA VAL A 160 11.59 -5.74 -6.95
C VAL A 160 12.76 -5.98 -6.00
N SER A 161 13.99 -5.87 -6.50
CA SER A 161 15.19 -6.11 -5.70
C SER A 161 15.38 -5.08 -4.58
N ASP A 162 16.12 -5.45 -3.52
CA ASP A 162 16.39 -4.55 -2.40
C ASP A 162 17.12 -3.27 -2.83
N ASN A 163 18.06 -3.40 -3.78
CA ASN A 163 18.75 -2.24 -4.37
C ASN A 163 17.79 -1.32 -5.13
N ALA A 164 16.81 -1.89 -5.84
CA ALA A 164 15.78 -1.11 -6.52
C ALA A 164 14.85 -0.42 -5.52
N HIS A 165 14.48 -1.07 -4.43
CA HIS A 165 13.73 -0.44 -3.34
C HIS A 165 14.50 0.67 -2.64
N ALA A 166 15.83 0.50 -2.44
CA ALA A 166 16.68 1.55 -1.87
C ALA A 166 16.72 2.78 -2.79
N PHE A 167 16.97 2.57 -4.08
CA PHE A 167 16.97 3.62 -5.10
C PHE A 167 15.62 4.35 -5.17
N ALA A 168 14.51 3.61 -5.17
CA ALA A 168 13.16 4.19 -5.21
C ALA A 168 12.92 5.16 -4.03
N ARG A 169 13.29 4.74 -2.81
CA ARG A 169 13.15 5.59 -1.60
C ARG A 169 13.99 6.84 -1.65
N GLU A 170 15.20 6.76 -2.18
CA GLU A 170 16.13 7.89 -2.31
C GLU A 170 15.63 8.94 -3.30
N HIS A 171 14.91 8.50 -4.35
CA HIS A 171 14.51 9.37 -5.48
C HIS A 171 13.00 9.65 -5.52
N GLY A 172 12.27 9.46 -4.43
CA GLY A 172 10.84 9.79 -4.35
C GLY A 172 9.95 8.92 -5.26
N ILE A 173 10.35 7.68 -5.53
CA ILE A 173 9.58 6.72 -6.34
C ILE A 173 8.85 5.76 -5.42
N VAL A 174 7.54 5.68 -5.56
CA VAL A 174 6.71 4.68 -4.88
C VAL A 174 6.68 3.40 -5.71
N VAL A 175 7.02 2.27 -5.09
CA VAL A 175 6.96 0.95 -5.73
C VAL A 175 5.65 0.27 -5.37
N LEU A 176 4.84 -0.05 -6.38
CA LEU A 176 3.63 -0.86 -6.27
C LEU A 176 3.89 -2.24 -6.85
N GLN A 177 3.78 -3.29 -6.03
CA GLN A 177 3.96 -4.67 -6.45
C GLN A 177 2.95 -5.60 -5.77
N GLY A 178 2.66 -6.74 -6.38
CA GLY A 178 1.81 -7.78 -5.81
C GLY A 178 0.47 -7.24 -5.33
N ASP A 179 0.17 -7.47 -4.05
CA ASP A 179 -1.10 -7.08 -3.44
C ASP A 179 -1.42 -5.59 -3.55
N ALA A 180 -0.40 -4.71 -3.55
CA ALA A 180 -0.61 -3.27 -3.69
C ALA A 180 -1.17 -2.91 -5.07
N VAL A 181 -0.75 -3.61 -6.13
CA VAL A 181 -1.30 -3.44 -7.49
C VAL A 181 -2.74 -3.92 -7.52
N ALA A 182 -3.02 -5.12 -7.00
CA ALA A 182 -4.38 -5.66 -6.95
C ALA A 182 -5.32 -4.76 -6.14
N GLN A 183 -4.86 -4.24 -4.99
CA GLN A 183 -5.64 -3.31 -4.17
C GLN A 183 -5.94 -2.01 -4.90
N LEU A 184 -5.00 -1.46 -5.67
CA LEU A 184 -5.23 -0.28 -6.51
C LEU A 184 -6.33 -0.54 -7.53
N LEU A 185 -6.26 -1.70 -8.21
CA LEU A 185 -7.22 -2.07 -9.26
C LEU A 185 -8.62 -2.39 -8.71
N LEU A 186 -8.70 -2.96 -7.50
CA LEU A 186 -9.94 -3.32 -6.81
C LEU A 186 -10.60 -2.16 -6.06
N ARG A 187 -9.92 -1.03 -5.88
CA ARG A 187 -10.52 0.14 -5.23
C ARG A 187 -11.76 0.59 -6.00
N GLN A 188 -12.89 0.51 -5.32
CA GLN A 188 -14.11 1.19 -5.75
C GLN A 188 -14.09 2.64 -5.23
N PRO A 189 -14.75 3.57 -5.91
CA PRO A 189 -14.87 4.96 -5.46
C PRO A 189 -15.56 5.07 -4.11
#